data_d7584cfdfc7daebffe89f5b9429ee815
#
_entry.id   d7584cfdfc7daebffe89f5b9429ee815
#
_cell.length_a   1.000
_cell.length_b   1.000
_cell.length_c   1.000
_cell.angle_alpha   90.00
_cell.angle_beta   90.00
_cell.angle_gamma   90.00
#
_symmetry.space_group_name_H-M   'P 1'
#
loop_
_entity.id
_entity.type
_entity.pdbx_description
1 polymer ?
#
loop_
_entity_poly.entity_id
_entity_poly.type
_entity_poly.pdbx_seq_one_letter_code
_entity_poly.pdbx_strand_id
1 'polypeptide(L)'
;MNKLIKFIFICFLLNTLNLSNSFADISKVDEITKNLRCLICQGQSIYDSNSDFALSVKTLVSEKLESGDTEKDIYNFLKSKYGDWIVYEPEFNKYTLALWILPLFLFIFGGLLIVRKVFINRSIK
;
A
#
# COMPACT_ATOMS: atom_id res chain seq x y z
N MET A 1 10.85 49.61 24.65
CA MET A 1 11.27 48.97 23.40
C MET A 1 11.39 47.45 23.49
N ASN A 2 11.98 46.91 24.55
CA ASN A 2 12.24 45.44 24.66
C ASN A 2 11.02 44.52 24.81
N LYS A 3 9.90 44.97 25.37
CA LYS A 3 8.68 44.16 25.55
C LYS A 3 7.93 43.95 24.25
N LEU A 4 7.89 44.94 23.39
CA LEU A 4 7.21 44.92 22.09
C LEU A 4 7.94 44.00 21.10
N ILE A 5 9.27 44.04 21.11
CA ILE A 5 10.12 43.16 20.29
C ILE A 5 9.96 41.70 20.71
N LYS A 6 9.91 41.42 22.02
CA LYS A 6 9.69 40.05 22.53
C LYS A 6 8.30 39.52 22.13
N PHE A 7 7.29 40.37 22.16
CA PHE A 7 5.94 39.98 21.76
C PHE A 7 5.84 39.65 20.27
N ILE A 8 6.47 40.46 19.42
CA ILE A 8 6.55 40.20 17.97
C ILE A 8 7.32 38.90 17.68
N PHE A 9 8.41 38.64 18.40
CA PHE A 9 9.20 37.44 18.24
C PHE A 9 8.43 36.17 18.65
N ILE A 10 7.63 36.22 19.74
CA ILE A 10 6.77 35.13 20.19
C ILE A 10 5.64 34.87 19.16
N CYS A 11 5.01 35.91 18.62
CA CYS A 11 3.99 35.76 17.58
C CYS A 11 4.58 35.17 16.29
N PHE A 12 5.80 35.53 15.93
CA PHE A 12 6.50 34.98 14.77
C PHE A 12 6.85 33.50 14.97
N LEU A 13 7.31 33.11 16.17
CA LEU A 13 7.57 31.71 16.55
C LEU A 13 6.29 30.85 16.54
N LEU A 14 5.16 31.38 17.01
CA LEU A 14 3.87 30.70 17.00
C LEU A 14 3.34 30.47 15.56
N ASN A 15 3.60 31.40 14.64
CA ASN A 15 3.23 31.25 13.24
C ASN A 15 4.05 30.17 12.51
N THR A 16 5.35 30.02 12.85
CA THR A 16 6.19 28.98 12.23
C THR A 16 5.81 27.56 12.64
N LEU A 17 5.24 27.37 13.83
CA LEU A 17 4.80 26.06 14.33
C LEU A 17 3.55 25.52 13.60
N ASN A 18 2.72 26.38 13.01
CA ASN A 18 1.54 25.95 12.27
C ASN A 18 1.84 25.52 10.81
N LEU A 19 2.98 25.91 10.24
CA LEU A 19 3.34 25.53 8.88
C LEU A 19 3.81 24.06 8.76
N SER A 20 4.24 23.45 9.86
CA SER A 20 4.84 22.10 9.83
C SER A 20 3.82 20.99 9.61
N ASN A 21 2.55 21.18 9.99
CA ASN A 21 1.52 20.14 9.89
C ASN A 21 1.03 19.93 8.45
N SER A 22 1.04 20.97 7.61
CA SER A 22 0.53 20.89 6.24
C SER A 22 1.46 20.07 5.30
N PHE A 23 2.76 20.12 5.52
CA PHE A 23 3.73 19.36 4.71
C PHE A 23 3.76 17.87 5.06
N ALA A 24 3.54 17.53 6.32
CA ALA A 24 3.50 16.14 6.76
C ALA A 24 2.27 15.39 6.20
N ASP A 25 1.15 16.08 6.03
CA ASP A 25 -0.10 15.53 5.49
C ASP A 25 0.00 15.24 3.99
N ILE A 26 0.59 16.14 3.20
CA ILE A 26 0.80 15.94 1.75
C ILE A 26 1.70 14.73 1.51
N SER A 27 2.79 14.57 2.28
CA SER A 27 3.70 13.45 2.12
C SER A 27 3.05 12.09 2.43
N LYS A 28 2.11 12.04 3.38
CA LYS A 28 1.34 10.82 3.70
C LYS A 28 0.31 10.48 2.63
N VAL A 29 -0.38 11.47 2.07
CA VAL A 29 -1.27 11.26 0.93
C VAL A 29 -0.51 10.66 -0.24
N ASP A 30 0.68 11.18 -0.55
CA ASP A 30 1.54 10.70 -1.62
C ASP A 30 2.00 9.25 -1.36
N GLU A 31 2.39 8.92 -0.13
CA GLU A 31 2.80 7.57 0.26
C GLU A 31 1.66 6.57 0.10
N ILE A 32 0.47 6.88 0.60
CA ILE A 32 -0.71 6.02 0.47
C ILE A 32 -1.10 5.84 -0.99
N THR A 33 -1.14 6.92 -1.77
CA THR A 33 -1.58 6.90 -3.17
C THR A 33 -0.59 6.21 -4.11
N LYS A 34 0.70 6.13 -3.78
CA LYS A 34 1.70 5.31 -4.48
C LYS A 34 1.41 3.82 -4.35
N ASN A 35 0.87 3.39 -3.21
CA ASN A 35 0.52 2.00 -2.94
C ASN A 35 -0.87 1.61 -3.47
N LEU A 36 -1.61 2.56 -4.05
CA LEU A 36 -2.93 2.35 -4.64
C LEU A 36 -2.86 2.28 -6.16
N ARG A 37 -3.52 1.29 -6.71
CA ARG A 37 -3.62 1.05 -8.16
C ARG A 37 -4.79 1.84 -8.75
N CYS A 38 -4.54 2.58 -9.82
CA CYS A 38 -5.61 3.19 -10.60
C CYS A 38 -6.29 2.13 -11.46
N LEU A 39 -7.56 1.82 -11.17
CA LEU A 39 -8.30 0.74 -11.81
C LEU A 39 -8.64 1.00 -13.29
N ILE A 40 -8.66 2.26 -13.71
CA ILE A 40 -9.01 2.69 -15.07
C ILE A 40 -7.82 3.24 -15.88
N CYS A 41 -6.60 3.28 -15.28
CA CYS A 41 -5.43 3.96 -15.83
C CYS A 41 -4.35 2.98 -16.31
N GLN A 42 -4.69 1.82 -16.81
CA GLN A 42 -3.75 0.84 -17.40
C GLN A 42 -2.60 0.41 -16.46
N GLY A 43 -2.88 0.31 -15.15
CA GLY A 43 -1.92 -0.19 -14.16
C GLY A 43 -1.01 0.86 -13.51
N GLN A 44 -1.23 2.14 -13.78
CA GLN A 44 -0.55 3.23 -13.08
C GLN A 44 -0.99 3.30 -11.62
N SER A 45 -0.15 3.91 -10.76
CA SER A 45 -0.56 4.24 -9.40
C SER A 45 -1.56 5.39 -9.40
N ILE A 46 -2.34 5.50 -8.31
CA ILE A 46 -3.19 6.67 -8.09
C ILE A 46 -2.32 7.94 -8.04
N TYR A 47 -1.12 7.85 -7.46
CA TYR A 47 -0.17 8.95 -7.37
C TYR A 47 0.21 9.52 -8.75
N ASP A 48 0.59 8.65 -9.69
CA ASP A 48 1.07 9.02 -11.03
C ASP A 48 -0.04 9.39 -12.00
N SER A 49 -1.29 9.04 -11.67
CA SER A 49 -2.42 9.28 -12.54
C SER A 49 -3.09 10.64 -12.30
N ASN A 50 -3.50 11.28 -13.40
CA ASN A 50 -4.30 12.52 -13.39
C ASN A 50 -5.73 12.29 -13.90
N SER A 51 -6.23 11.04 -13.91
CA SER A 51 -7.61 10.75 -14.24
C SER A 51 -8.57 11.29 -13.17
N ASP A 52 -9.82 11.56 -13.54
CA ASP A 52 -10.86 12.00 -12.60
C ASP A 52 -11.04 11.04 -11.44
N PHE A 53 -10.90 9.73 -11.71
CA PHE A 53 -10.92 8.70 -10.68
C PHE A 53 -9.75 8.86 -9.70
N ALA A 54 -8.52 9.02 -10.22
CA ALA A 54 -7.34 9.18 -9.37
C ALA A 54 -7.40 10.45 -8.52
N LEU A 55 -7.86 11.56 -9.10
CA LEU A 55 -8.07 12.81 -8.38
C LEU A 55 -9.10 12.66 -7.26
N SER A 56 -10.23 12.00 -7.54
CA SER A 56 -11.27 11.73 -6.54
C SER A 56 -10.74 10.87 -5.38
N VAL A 57 -9.92 9.85 -5.67
CA VAL A 57 -9.32 9.01 -4.63
C VAL A 57 -8.28 9.78 -3.82
N LYS A 58 -7.45 10.63 -4.45
CA LYS A 58 -6.49 11.50 -3.75
C LYS A 58 -7.20 12.42 -2.76
N THR A 59 -8.28 13.07 -3.20
CA THR A 59 -9.10 13.93 -2.33
C THR A 59 -9.70 13.14 -1.17
N LEU A 60 -10.26 11.97 -1.43
CA LEU A 60 -10.83 11.10 -0.40
C LEU A 60 -9.79 10.66 0.65
N VAL A 61 -8.57 10.32 0.22
CA VAL A 61 -7.47 9.96 1.13
C VAL A 61 -7.08 11.16 2.01
N SER A 62 -6.99 12.37 1.42
CA SER A 62 -6.71 13.59 2.17
C SER A 62 -7.78 13.87 3.23
N GLU A 63 -9.06 13.84 2.86
CA GLU A 63 -10.18 14.04 3.79
C GLU A 63 -10.17 13.04 4.95
N LYS A 64 -9.85 11.79 4.67
CA LYS A 64 -9.79 10.73 5.69
C LYS A 64 -8.61 10.92 6.65
N LEU A 65 -7.45 11.32 6.14
CA LEU A 65 -6.29 11.67 6.97
C LEU A 65 -6.59 12.87 7.86
N GLU A 66 -7.24 13.91 7.33
CA GLU A 66 -7.68 15.09 8.09
C GLU A 66 -8.71 14.73 9.17
N SER A 67 -9.54 13.73 8.93
CA SER A 67 -10.50 13.18 9.91
C SER A 67 -9.83 12.37 11.02
N GLY A 68 -8.52 12.07 10.90
CA GLY A 68 -7.75 11.31 11.88
C GLY A 68 -7.79 9.79 11.66
N ASP A 69 -8.28 9.33 10.51
CA ASP A 69 -8.25 7.90 10.15
C ASP A 69 -6.80 7.43 10.01
N THR A 70 -6.53 6.19 10.44
CA THR A 70 -5.21 5.60 10.24
C THR A 70 -5.05 5.11 8.79
N GLU A 71 -3.81 5.01 8.34
CA GLU A 71 -3.48 4.46 7.00
C GLU A 71 -4.16 3.10 6.75
N LYS A 72 -4.16 2.23 7.76
CA LYS A 72 -4.81 0.92 7.71
C LYS A 72 -6.33 1.02 7.51
N ASP A 73 -6.98 1.97 8.18
CA ASP A 73 -8.42 2.18 8.03
C ASP A 73 -8.77 2.71 6.65
N ILE A 74 -7.92 3.57 6.09
CA ILE A 74 -8.04 4.08 4.72
C ILE A 74 -7.93 2.95 3.71
N TYR A 75 -6.93 2.05 3.82
CA TYR A 75 -6.82 0.89 2.94
C TYR A 75 -8.02 -0.05 3.07
N ASN A 76 -8.49 -0.33 4.29
CA ASN A 76 -9.67 -1.17 4.51
C ASN A 76 -10.92 -0.57 3.88
N PHE A 77 -11.11 0.74 4.02
CA PHE A 77 -12.22 1.45 3.41
C PHE A 77 -12.16 1.37 1.88
N LEU A 78 -10.99 1.62 1.28
CA LEU A 78 -10.81 1.56 -0.17
C LEU A 78 -11.01 0.15 -0.71
N LYS A 79 -10.51 -0.88 -0.01
CA LYS A 79 -10.75 -2.28 -0.35
C LYS A 79 -12.22 -2.65 -0.29
N SER A 80 -12.94 -2.20 0.74
CA SER A 80 -14.39 -2.47 0.86
C SER A 80 -15.21 -1.82 -0.25
N LYS A 81 -14.76 -0.68 -0.77
CA LYS A 81 -15.47 0.09 -1.80
C LYS A 81 -15.11 -0.32 -3.23
N TYR A 82 -13.85 -0.65 -3.49
CA TYR A 82 -13.30 -0.89 -4.83
C TYR A 82 -12.76 -2.31 -5.01
N GLY A 83 -12.70 -3.11 -3.94
CA GLY A 83 -12.14 -4.45 -3.94
C GLY A 83 -10.64 -4.49 -3.63
N ASP A 84 -10.13 -5.70 -3.36
CA ASP A 84 -8.72 -5.92 -2.96
C ASP A 84 -7.72 -5.54 -4.06
N TRP A 85 -8.18 -5.43 -5.30
CA TRP A 85 -7.36 -5.08 -6.46
C TRP A 85 -6.82 -3.64 -6.45
N ILE A 86 -7.39 -2.77 -5.61
CA ILE A 86 -6.95 -1.38 -5.52
C ILE A 86 -5.58 -1.23 -4.85
N VAL A 87 -5.13 -2.23 -4.08
CA VAL A 87 -3.83 -2.22 -3.40
C VAL A 87 -2.84 -3.07 -4.17
N TYR A 88 -1.58 -2.59 -4.32
CA TYR A 88 -0.52 -3.35 -5.00
C TYR A 88 -0.05 -4.55 -4.19
N GLU A 89 0.00 -4.45 -2.87
CA GLU A 89 0.39 -5.54 -1.99
C GLU A 89 -0.84 -6.35 -1.56
N PRO A 90 -1.03 -7.57 -2.10
CA PRO A 90 -2.10 -8.43 -1.63
C PRO A 90 -1.80 -8.89 -0.21
N GLU A 91 -2.77 -8.82 0.67
CA GLU A 91 -2.64 -9.44 2.00
C GLU A 91 -2.40 -10.94 1.84
N PHE A 92 -1.46 -11.47 2.64
CA PHE A 92 -1.23 -12.92 2.76
C PHE A 92 -2.47 -13.60 3.33
N ASN A 93 -3.38 -13.99 2.45
CA ASN A 93 -4.58 -14.73 2.82
C ASN A 93 -4.31 -16.25 2.64
N LYS A 94 -5.05 -17.08 3.38
CA LYS A 94 -4.94 -18.56 3.33
C LYS A 94 -5.08 -19.11 1.90
N TYR A 95 -5.87 -18.45 1.05
CA TYR A 95 -6.03 -18.81 -0.36
C TYR A 95 -4.78 -18.49 -1.21
N THR A 96 -4.12 -17.38 -0.93
CA THR A 96 -2.88 -16.99 -1.61
C THR A 96 -1.73 -17.93 -1.22
N LEU A 97 -1.69 -18.36 0.05
CA LEU A 97 -0.71 -19.33 0.54
C LEU A 97 -0.84 -20.68 -0.19
N ALA A 98 -2.08 -21.15 -0.42
CA ALA A 98 -2.33 -22.39 -1.17
C ALA A 98 -1.78 -22.34 -2.60
N LEU A 99 -1.87 -21.18 -3.27
CA LEU A 99 -1.33 -20.98 -4.62
C LEU A 99 0.20 -21.11 -4.66
N TRP A 100 0.90 -20.70 -3.61
CA TRP A 100 2.36 -20.81 -3.52
C TRP A 100 2.82 -22.22 -3.11
N ILE A 101 2.06 -22.91 -2.26
CA ILE A 101 2.40 -24.26 -1.79
C ILE A 101 2.14 -25.30 -2.86
N LEU A 102 1.10 -25.15 -3.68
CA LEU A 102 0.70 -26.11 -4.71
C LEU A 102 1.82 -26.48 -5.69
N PRO A 103 2.52 -25.53 -6.35
CA PRO A 103 3.61 -25.87 -7.27
C PRO A 103 4.78 -26.53 -6.57
N LEU A 104 5.08 -26.15 -5.33
CA LEU A 104 6.16 -26.73 -4.54
C LEU A 104 5.85 -28.18 -4.17
N PHE A 105 4.59 -28.47 -3.81
CA PHE A 105 4.12 -29.82 -3.53
C PHE A 105 4.17 -30.72 -4.78
N LEU A 106 3.72 -30.22 -5.93
CA LEU A 106 3.79 -30.93 -7.21
C LEU A 106 5.24 -31.21 -7.62
N PHE A 107 6.16 -30.28 -7.38
CA PHE A 107 7.57 -30.45 -7.70
C PHE A 107 8.22 -31.54 -6.83
N ILE A 108 7.98 -31.53 -5.53
CA ILE A 108 8.50 -32.54 -4.60
C ILE A 108 7.91 -33.91 -4.92
N PHE A 109 6.58 -34.00 -5.11
CA PHE A 109 5.91 -35.28 -5.36
C PHE A 109 6.31 -35.87 -6.71
N GLY A 110 6.35 -35.03 -7.76
CA GLY A 110 6.80 -35.40 -9.10
C GLY A 110 8.27 -35.87 -9.11
N GLY A 111 9.13 -35.14 -8.42
CA GLY A 111 10.55 -35.54 -8.23
C GLY A 111 10.71 -36.89 -7.54
N LEU A 112 9.96 -37.13 -6.45
CA LEU A 112 9.96 -38.42 -5.74
C LEU A 112 9.52 -39.57 -6.63
N LEU A 113 8.48 -39.38 -7.45
CA LEU A 113 8.01 -40.44 -8.39
C LEU A 113 9.06 -40.75 -9.45
N ILE A 114 9.73 -39.75 -10.02
CA ILE A 114 10.80 -39.93 -11.01
C ILE A 114 11.98 -40.69 -10.39
N VAL A 115 12.43 -40.28 -9.20
CA VAL A 115 13.53 -40.91 -8.49
C VAL A 115 13.20 -42.37 -8.21
N ARG A 116 12.00 -42.67 -7.67
CA ARG A 116 11.55 -44.06 -7.44
C ARG A 116 11.56 -44.87 -8.71
N LYS A 117 11.03 -44.35 -9.82
CA LYS A 117 10.98 -45.06 -11.09
C LYS A 117 12.39 -45.35 -11.66
N VAL A 118 13.32 -44.42 -11.54
CA VAL A 118 14.70 -44.57 -12.00
C VAL A 118 15.44 -45.58 -11.14
N PHE A 119 15.29 -45.58 -9.82
CA PHE A 119 15.92 -46.54 -8.90
C PHE A 119 15.38 -47.97 -9.12
N ILE A 120 14.05 -48.12 -9.28
CA ILE A 120 13.44 -49.46 -9.53
C ILE A 120 13.92 -50.03 -10.87
N ASN A 121 13.99 -49.20 -11.94
CA ASN A 121 14.49 -49.69 -13.23
C ASN A 121 15.99 -50.04 -13.23
N ARG A 122 16.81 -49.44 -12.35
CA ARG A 122 18.23 -49.84 -12.20
C ARG A 122 18.43 -51.14 -11.44
N SER A 123 17.49 -51.51 -10.57
CA SER A 123 17.58 -52.75 -9.79
C SER A 123 17.15 -54.01 -10.57
N ILE A 124 16.53 -53.83 -11.74
CA ILE A 124 16.02 -54.93 -12.58
C ILE A 124 16.99 -55.28 -13.75
N LYS A 125 18.10 -54.54 -13.88
CA LYS A 125 19.13 -54.78 -14.87
C LYS A 125 20.39 -55.30 -14.24
#